data_bd17dad7f2b41975be0c56fc0489353e
#
_entry.id   bd17dad7f2b41975be0c56fc0489353e
#
_cell.length_a   1.000
_cell.length_b   1.000
_cell.length_c   1.000
_cell.angle_alpha   90.00
_cell.angle_beta   90.00
_cell.angle_gamma   90.00
#
_symmetry.space_group_name_H-M   'P 1'
#
loop_
_entity.id
_entity.type
_entity.pdbx_description
1 polymer ?
#
loop_
_entity_poly.entity_id
_entity_poly.type
_entity_poly.pdbx_seq_one_letter_code
_entity_poly.pdbx_strand_id
1 'polypeptide(L)'
;SVRRRNKSDTIGKDHKITMKELYEQLGISSKVYDFGAEIEASLKERFEQFDKTAEYNQLKVLMAMQKNKVSAECFQSSSGYGYDDFGRDTLEKVYADTFHTEACLIRSQITCGTHALAIALFGNLRPGDELLAPAGKPYDTLEEVIGIRPSRGSLAEYGVTYRQVDLKEDGTFDYNSIRKAINEKTRLVEIQRSKGYQTRPSFSVKQIGELISFVKSIKPDVICMVDNCYGEFVERIEPTDV
;
A
#
# COMPACT_ATOMS: atom_id res chain seq x y z
N SER A 1 -39.62 53.70 44.91
CA SER A 1 -40.02 52.29 45.20
C SER A 1 -39.76 51.46 43.95
N VAL A 2 -38.59 50.88 43.85
CA VAL A 2 -38.20 50.00 42.71
C VAL A 2 -38.37 48.56 43.22
N ARG A 3 -39.36 47.87 42.66
CA ARG A 3 -39.60 46.40 42.89
C ARG A 3 -38.51 45.62 42.17
N ARG A 4 -37.60 45.01 42.90
CA ARG A 4 -36.74 43.92 42.44
C ARG A 4 -37.60 42.71 42.14
N ARG A 5 -37.68 42.30 40.86
CA ARG A 5 -38.21 40.99 40.46
C ARG A 5 -37.09 39.97 40.73
N ASN A 6 -37.36 39.09 41.68
CA ASN A 6 -36.61 37.84 41.86
C ASN A 6 -36.72 37.01 40.58
N LYS A 7 -35.62 36.85 39.86
CA LYS A 7 -35.44 35.74 38.93
C LYS A 7 -35.00 34.53 39.73
N SER A 8 -35.95 33.75 40.20
CA SER A 8 -35.68 32.44 40.74
C SER A 8 -35.50 31.45 39.58
N ASP A 9 -34.32 30.91 39.53
CA ASP A 9 -33.95 29.54 39.18
C ASP A 9 -34.88 28.77 38.26
N THR A 10 -34.54 28.81 36.96
CA THR A 10 -34.69 27.69 36.06
C THR A 10 -33.33 27.37 35.52
N ILE A 11 -32.51 26.70 36.34
CA ILE A 11 -31.39 25.95 35.84
C ILE A 11 -32.04 24.81 35.04
N GLY A 12 -32.06 25.03 33.69
CA GLY A 12 -32.53 24.01 32.78
C GLY A 12 -31.72 22.75 33.03
N LYS A 13 -32.40 21.65 33.24
CA LYS A 13 -31.81 20.30 33.12
C LYS A 13 -31.14 20.26 31.75
N ASP A 14 -29.82 20.29 31.73
CA ASP A 14 -29.05 19.94 30.54
C ASP A 14 -29.49 18.54 30.13
N HIS A 15 -30.49 18.46 29.27
CA HIS A 15 -30.77 17.25 28.53
C HIS A 15 -29.51 16.99 27.67
N LYS A 16 -28.59 16.18 28.21
CA LYS A 16 -27.50 15.65 27.43
C LYS A 16 -28.12 14.79 26.36
N ILE A 17 -28.26 15.36 25.15
CA ILE A 17 -28.68 14.65 23.96
C ILE A 17 -27.77 13.43 23.80
N THR A 18 -28.32 12.25 23.72
CA THR A 18 -27.56 11.02 23.52
C THR A 18 -27.08 10.92 22.06
N MET A 19 -26.04 10.14 21.83
CA MET A 19 -25.57 9.87 20.47
C MET A 19 -26.70 9.33 19.58
N LYS A 20 -27.52 8.44 20.10
CA LYS A 20 -28.68 7.87 19.39
C LYS A 20 -29.66 8.96 18.96
N GLU A 21 -30.00 9.90 19.85
CA GLU A 21 -30.89 11.03 19.52
C GLU A 21 -30.28 11.96 18.48
N LEU A 22 -28.94 12.15 18.47
CA LEU A 22 -28.27 12.91 17.41
C LEU A 22 -28.39 12.20 16.05
N TYR A 23 -28.21 10.89 16.02
CA TYR A 23 -28.39 10.10 14.78
C TYR A 23 -29.85 10.16 14.28
N GLU A 24 -30.84 10.14 15.18
CA GLU A 24 -32.25 10.31 14.85
C GLU A 24 -32.55 11.68 14.21
N GLN A 25 -31.93 12.76 14.74
CA GLN A 25 -32.03 14.09 14.16
C GLN A 25 -31.45 14.17 12.74
N LEU A 26 -30.46 13.30 12.43
CA LEU A 26 -29.88 13.15 11.08
C LEU A 26 -30.72 12.23 10.17
N GLY A 27 -31.88 11.75 10.63
CA GLY A 27 -32.78 10.88 9.87
C GLY A 27 -32.41 9.39 9.93
N ILE A 28 -31.52 8.98 10.83
CA ILE A 28 -31.15 7.58 11.04
C ILE A 28 -32.03 7.02 12.14
N SER A 29 -32.85 6.02 11.82
CA SER A 29 -33.75 5.43 12.79
C SER A 29 -33.01 4.70 13.92
N SER A 30 -33.58 4.67 15.11
CA SER A 30 -33.08 3.90 16.26
C SER A 30 -32.72 2.46 15.87
N LYS A 31 -33.55 1.81 15.05
CA LYS A 31 -33.32 0.43 14.61
C LYS A 31 -32.02 0.29 13.81
N VAL A 32 -31.73 1.23 12.93
CA VAL A 32 -30.48 1.24 12.12
C VAL A 32 -29.29 1.52 13.01
N TYR A 33 -29.41 2.47 13.93
CA TYR A 33 -28.37 2.77 14.91
C TYR A 33 -28.03 1.55 15.78
N ASP A 34 -29.04 0.87 16.36
CA ASP A 34 -28.84 -0.29 17.23
C ASP A 34 -28.20 -1.45 16.45
N PHE A 35 -28.64 -1.70 15.22
CA PHE A 35 -28.03 -2.71 14.34
C PHE A 35 -26.54 -2.39 14.05
N GLY A 36 -26.23 -1.14 13.72
CA GLY A 36 -24.83 -0.72 13.50
C GLY A 36 -23.97 -0.89 14.74
N ALA A 37 -24.49 -0.49 15.93
CA ALA A 37 -23.79 -0.64 17.20
C ALA A 37 -23.52 -2.11 17.57
N GLU A 38 -24.48 -3.02 17.29
CA GLU A 38 -24.29 -4.46 17.49
C GLU A 38 -23.18 -5.02 16.60
N ILE A 39 -23.16 -4.65 15.31
CA ILE A 39 -22.11 -5.06 14.38
C ILE A 39 -20.75 -4.53 14.83
N GLU A 40 -20.67 -3.23 15.18
CA GLU A 40 -19.42 -2.61 15.65
C GLU A 40 -18.89 -3.32 16.92
N ALA A 41 -19.77 -3.61 17.87
CA ALA A 41 -19.40 -4.35 19.07
C ALA A 41 -18.86 -5.75 18.77
N SER A 42 -19.41 -6.43 17.76
CA SER A 42 -18.94 -7.76 17.32
C SER A 42 -17.56 -7.73 16.68
N LEU A 43 -17.12 -6.59 16.16
CA LEU A 43 -15.83 -6.39 15.48
C LEU A 43 -14.75 -5.80 16.39
N LYS A 44 -15.05 -5.54 17.66
CA LYS A 44 -14.15 -4.87 18.60
C LYS A 44 -12.75 -5.49 18.65
N GLU A 45 -12.65 -6.80 18.79
CA GLU A 45 -11.35 -7.49 18.82
C GLU A 45 -10.55 -7.28 17.52
N ARG A 46 -11.25 -7.21 16.38
CA ARG A 46 -10.62 -6.96 15.08
C ARG A 46 -10.08 -5.54 14.99
N PHE A 47 -10.84 -4.56 15.46
CA PHE A 47 -10.39 -3.16 15.51
C PHE A 47 -9.21 -2.98 16.47
N GLU A 48 -9.21 -3.61 17.64
CA GLU A 48 -8.05 -3.60 18.55
C GLU A 48 -6.79 -4.21 17.92
N GLN A 49 -6.92 -5.20 17.05
CA GLN A 49 -5.78 -5.74 16.29
C GLN A 49 -5.24 -4.72 15.27
N PHE A 50 -6.13 -4.01 14.58
CA PHE A 50 -5.74 -2.94 13.67
C PHE A 50 -5.03 -1.81 14.41
N ASP A 51 -5.56 -1.36 15.55
CA ASP A 51 -4.96 -0.32 16.37
C ASP A 51 -3.54 -0.68 16.83
N LYS A 52 -3.33 -1.93 17.28
CA LYS A 52 -2.01 -2.42 17.68
C LYS A 52 -1.02 -2.49 16.50
N THR A 53 -1.50 -2.81 15.30
CA THR A 53 -0.65 -2.81 14.10
C THR A 53 -0.34 -1.38 13.67
N ALA A 54 -1.32 -0.49 13.69
CA ALA A 54 -1.15 0.92 13.38
C ALA A 54 -0.15 1.60 14.35
N GLU A 55 -0.30 1.35 15.68
CA GLU A 55 0.63 1.86 16.69
C GLU A 55 2.07 1.39 16.43
N TYR A 56 2.26 0.09 16.19
CA TYR A 56 3.58 -0.47 15.88
C TYR A 56 4.21 0.21 14.67
N ASN A 57 3.47 0.33 13.57
CA ASN A 57 3.99 0.93 12.35
C ASN A 57 4.23 2.44 12.48
N GLN A 58 3.38 3.14 13.24
CA GLN A 58 3.61 4.55 13.54
C GLN A 58 4.90 4.75 14.32
N LEU A 59 5.16 3.93 15.34
CA LEU A 59 6.41 3.98 16.10
C LEU A 59 7.62 3.67 15.23
N LYS A 60 7.53 2.70 14.32
CA LYS A 60 8.57 2.37 13.34
C LYS A 60 8.95 3.59 12.50
N VAL A 61 7.95 4.29 11.97
CA VAL A 61 8.18 5.54 11.20
C VAL A 61 8.79 6.64 12.06
N LEU A 62 8.28 6.87 13.27
CA LEU A 62 8.81 7.88 14.18
C LEU A 62 10.27 7.59 14.56
N MET A 63 10.63 6.33 14.79
CA MET A 63 12.02 5.94 15.07
C MET A 63 12.93 6.22 13.86
N ALA A 64 12.47 5.94 12.64
CA ALA A 64 13.21 6.27 11.42
C ALA A 64 13.40 7.80 11.27
N MET A 65 12.37 8.59 11.55
CA MET A 65 12.45 10.06 11.55
C MET A 65 13.45 10.56 12.59
N GLN A 66 13.43 10.04 13.80
CA GLN A 66 14.38 10.41 14.87
C GLN A 66 15.81 10.01 14.50
N LYS A 67 16.03 8.80 14.00
CA LYS A 67 17.35 8.33 13.55
C LYS A 67 17.95 9.26 12.50
N ASN A 68 17.14 9.71 11.56
CA ASN A 68 17.56 10.61 10.49
C ASN A 68 17.46 12.10 10.85
N LYS A 69 17.20 12.44 12.14
CA LYS A 69 17.19 13.80 12.66
C LYS A 69 16.28 14.74 11.87
N VAL A 70 15.09 14.26 11.52
CA VAL A 70 14.09 15.09 10.83
C VAL A 70 13.82 16.36 11.65
N SER A 71 14.00 17.52 11.03
CA SER A 71 13.85 18.85 11.64
C SER A 71 13.08 19.78 10.72
N ALA A 72 12.78 20.99 11.19
CA ALA A 72 12.15 22.02 10.39
C ALA A 72 12.96 22.37 9.11
N GLU A 73 14.26 22.19 9.12
CA GLU A 73 15.13 22.40 7.96
C GLU A 73 14.81 21.47 6.81
N CYS A 74 14.34 20.23 7.09
CA CYS A 74 13.95 19.28 6.05
C CYS A 74 12.76 19.76 5.20
N PHE A 75 12.00 20.75 5.68
CA PHE A 75 10.83 21.31 4.99
C PHE A 75 11.12 22.65 4.31
N GLN A 76 12.38 23.07 4.28
CA GLN A 76 12.79 24.27 3.56
C GLN A 76 12.72 24.07 2.05
N SER A 77 12.45 25.14 1.32
CA SER A 77 12.47 25.12 -0.15
C SER A 77 13.88 24.86 -0.63
N SER A 78 14.00 24.06 -1.70
CA SER A 78 15.26 23.82 -2.40
C SER A 78 15.25 24.45 -3.81
N SER A 79 16.39 24.40 -4.51
CA SER A 79 16.49 24.88 -5.89
C SER A 79 15.67 24.06 -6.89
N GLY A 80 15.24 22.85 -6.51
CA GLY A 80 14.53 21.91 -7.38
C GLY A 80 15.43 21.17 -8.39
N TYR A 81 16.72 21.48 -8.47
CA TYR A 81 17.66 20.79 -9.38
C TYR A 81 18.03 19.37 -8.94
N GLY A 82 17.72 18.99 -7.71
CA GLY A 82 17.95 17.64 -7.21
C GLY A 82 19.40 17.36 -6.76
N TYR A 83 20.22 18.39 -6.63
CA TYR A 83 21.56 18.31 -6.06
C TYR A 83 21.54 18.78 -4.61
N ASP A 84 22.07 17.95 -3.69
CA ASP A 84 22.21 18.27 -2.26
C ASP A 84 20.90 18.80 -1.64
N ASP A 85 19.77 18.17 -1.98
CA ASP A 85 18.47 18.50 -1.41
C ASP A 85 18.32 17.81 -0.08
N PHE A 86 18.60 18.57 1.01
CA PHE A 86 18.62 18.02 2.37
C PHE A 86 17.30 17.36 2.77
N GLY A 87 16.17 17.99 2.46
CA GLY A 87 14.84 17.46 2.81
C GLY A 87 14.53 16.15 2.08
N ARG A 88 14.78 16.12 0.77
CA ARG A 88 14.56 14.93 -0.04
C ARG A 88 15.49 13.79 0.37
N ASP A 89 16.78 14.05 0.53
CA ASP A 89 17.76 13.05 0.89
C ASP A 89 17.50 12.47 2.28
N THR A 90 16.99 13.29 3.21
CA THR A 90 16.53 12.83 4.52
C THR A 90 15.27 11.97 4.40
N LEU A 91 14.31 12.36 3.57
CA LEU A 91 13.09 11.60 3.32
C LEU A 91 13.40 10.20 2.77
N GLU A 92 14.31 10.09 1.82
CA GLU A 92 14.73 8.80 1.24
C GLU A 92 15.36 7.89 2.30
N LYS A 93 16.18 8.43 3.21
CA LYS A 93 16.74 7.69 4.34
C LYS A 93 15.66 7.22 5.32
N VAL A 94 14.68 8.09 5.63
CA VAL A 94 13.54 7.72 6.50
C VAL A 94 12.75 6.55 5.88
N TYR A 95 12.49 6.59 4.59
CA TYR A 95 11.81 5.49 3.91
C TYR A 95 12.66 4.23 3.88
N ALA A 96 13.94 4.32 3.55
CA ALA A 96 14.85 3.18 3.54
C ALA A 96 14.90 2.50 4.93
N ASP A 97 15.01 3.28 6.00
CA ASP A 97 14.98 2.77 7.37
C ASP A 97 13.61 2.19 7.76
N THR A 98 12.52 2.81 7.34
CA THR A 98 11.15 2.35 7.65
C THR A 98 10.83 1.01 6.98
N PHE A 99 11.28 0.83 5.74
CA PHE A 99 11.02 -0.35 4.92
C PHE A 99 12.21 -1.33 4.88
N HIS A 100 13.25 -1.09 5.68
CA HIS A 100 14.46 -1.92 5.78
C HIS A 100 15.10 -2.21 4.41
N THR A 101 15.19 -1.18 3.57
CA THR A 101 15.79 -1.26 2.24
C THR A 101 17.17 -0.60 2.21
N GLU A 102 17.99 -0.99 1.24
CA GLU A 102 19.31 -0.39 1.02
C GLU A 102 19.22 1.06 0.56
N ALA A 103 18.20 1.39 -0.22
CA ALA A 103 17.94 2.71 -0.75
C ALA A 103 16.45 2.90 -1.04
N CYS A 104 16.06 4.16 -1.17
CA CYS A 104 14.74 4.54 -1.60
C CYS A 104 14.82 5.67 -2.64
N LEU A 105 13.93 5.67 -3.61
CA LEU A 105 13.80 6.73 -4.59
C LEU A 105 12.45 7.42 -4.45
N ILE A 106 12.45 8.61 -3.87
CA ILE A 106 11.26 9.45 -3.72
C ILE A 106 11.50 10.77 -4.43
N ARG A 107 10.68 11.04 -5.42
CA ARG A 107 10.79 12.26 -6.25
C ARG A 107 9.39 12.81 -6.54
N SER A 108 9.23 14.10 -6.44
CA SER A 108 7.99 14.79 -6.84
C SER A 108 7.65 14.64 -8.32
N GLN A 109 8.66 14.32 -9.14
CA GLN A 109 8.51 14.02 -10.55
C GLN A 109 7.89 12.65 -10.83
N ILE A 110 7.86 11.74 -9.84
CA ILE A 110 7.10 10.49 -9.92
C ILE A 110 5.66 10.80 -9.55
N THR A 111 4.83 11.01 -10.56
CA THR A 111 3.53 11.67 -10.41
C THR A 111 2.40 10.75 -9.93
N CYS A 112 2.57 9.43 -10.03
CA CYS A 112 1.56 8.44 -9.61
C CYS A 112 2.18 7.05 -9.47
N GLY A 113 1.42 6.09 -8.91
CA GLY A 113 1.86 4.71 -8.75
C GLY A 113 2.23 4.03 -10.07
N THR A 114 1.41 4.22 -11.12
CA THR A 114 1.72 3.68 -12.46
C THR A 114 3.06 4.19 -12.98
N HIS A 115 3.39 5.46 -12.74
CA HIS A 115 4.69 6.03 -13.13
C HIS A 115 5.84 5.40 -12.34
N ALA A 116 5.68 5.18 -11.04
CA ALA A 116 6.67 4.50 -10.20
C ALA A 116 6.93 3.06 -10.70
N LEU A 117 5.86 2.31 -10.97
CA LEU A 117 5.95 0.95 -11.50
C LEU A 117 6.59 0.93 -12.89
N ALA A 118 6.23 1.86 -13.78
CA ALA A 118 6.84 2.00 -15.09
C ALA A 118 8.35 2.26 -14.99
N ILE A 119 8.78 3.17 -14.11
CA ILE A 119 10.21 3.45 -13.87
C ILE A 119 10.92 2.17 -13.41
N ALA A 120 10.35 1.42 -12.48
CA ALA A 120 10.92 0.17 -11.98
C ALA A 120 11.02 -0.88 -13.10
N LEU A 121 9.99 -1.04 -13.92
CA LEU A 121 9.99 -1.99 -15.04
C LEU A 121 11.00 -1.62 -16.11
N PHE A 122 10.96 -0.38 -16.64
CA PHE A 122 11.91 0.08 -17.67
C PHE A 122 13.34 0.17 -17.16
N GLY A 123 13.54 0.42 -15.87
CA GLY A 123 14.84 0.42 -15.23
C GLY A 123 15.53 -0.94 -15.23
N ASN A 124 14.76 -2.02 -15.16
CA ASN A 124 15.25 -3.38 -14.96
C ASN A 124 15.13 -4.30 -16.19
N LEU A 125 14.31 -3.96 -17.17
CA LEU A 125 14.05 -4.77 -18.34
C LEU A 125 14.74 -4.20 -19.59
N ARG A 126 15.21 -5.07 -20.46
CA ARG A 126 15.89 -4.76 -21.72
C ARG A 126 15.25 -5.53 -22.88
N PRO A 127 15.43 -5.11 -24.14
CA PRO A 127 14.98 -5.88 -25.31
C PRO A 127 15.46 -7.34 -25.24
N GLY A 128 14.54 -8.27 -25.40
CA GLY A 128 14.79 -9.71 -25.31
C GLY A 128 14.50 -10.33 -23.95
N ASP A 129 14.33 -9.51 -22.89
CA ASP A 129 13.92 -9.99 -21.58
C ASP A 129 12.44 -10.41 -21.54
N GLU A 130 12.09 -11.21 -20.55
CA GLU A 130 10.71 -11.58 -20.24
C GLU A 130 10.31 -11.10 -18.85
N LEU A 131 9.12 -10.48 -18.78
CA LEU A 131 8.39 -10.15 -17.56
C LEU A 131 7.39 -11.27 -17.25
N LEU A 132 7.47 -11.87 -16.08
CA LEU A 132 6.53 -12.88 -15.59
C LEU A 132 5.63 -12.32 -14.49
N ALA A 133 4.32 -12.44 -14.65
CA ALA A 133 3.32 -12.12 -13.61
C ALA A 133 2.74 -13.43 -13.05
N PRO A 134 3.09 -13.84 -11.83
CA PRO A 134 2.71 -15.14 -11.25
C PRO A 134 1.39 -15.14 -10.49
N ALA A 135 0.72 -13.99 -10.42
CA ALA A 135 -0.53 -13.77 -9.69
C ALA A 135 -1.71 -13.39 -10.60
N GLY A 136 -1.62 -13.76 -11.86
CA GLY A 136 -2.55 -13.32 -12.87
C GLY A 136 -2.14 -11.99 -13.51
N LYS A 137 -3.09 -11.37 -14.19
CA LYS A 137 -2.87 -10.10 -14.87
C LYS A 137 -2.61 -8.98 -13.84
N PRO A 138 -1.56 -8.13 -14.02
CA PRO A 138 -1.31 -6.99 -13.17
C PRO A 138 -2.42 -5.93 -13.28
N TYR A 139 -2.33 -4.89 -12.45
CA TYR A 139 -3.31 -3.81 -12.41
C TYR A 139 -3.51 -3.19 -13.79
N ASP A 140 -4.74 -2.79 -14.10
CA ASP A 140 -5.18 -2.39 -15.44
C ASP A 140 -4.36 -1.26 -16.06
N THR A 141 -3.88 -0.30 -15.24
CA THR A 141 -3.02 0.80 -15.73
C THR A 141 -1.66 0.32 -16.24
N LEU A 142 -1.20 -0.87 -15.84
CA LEU A 142 0.02 -1.49 -16.35
C LEU A 142 -0.15 -2.20 -17.67
N GLU A 143 -1.39 -2.49 -18.10
CA GLU A 143 -1.63 -3.19 -19.35
C GLU A 143 -1.01 -2.45 -20.56
N GLU A 144 -1.12 -1.13 -20.60
CA GLU A 144 -0.53 -0.30 -21.65
C GLU A 144 0.97 -0.10 -21.48
N VAL A 145 1.46 0.00 -20.23
CA VAL A 145 2.88 0.12 -19.92
C VAL A 145 3.63 -1.14 -20.37
N ILE A 146 3.08 -2.31 -20.08
CA ILE A 146 3.65 -3.61 -20.45
C ILE A 146 3.44 -3.90 -21.95
N GLY A 147 2.29 -3.49 -22.49
CA GLY A 147 1.86 -3.81 -23.85
C GLY A 147 0.97 -5.05 -23.94
N ILE A 148 0.34 -5.46 -22.83
CA ILE A 148 -0.74 -6.48 -22.83
C ILE A 148 -1.89 -5.95 -23.70
N ARG A 149 -2.25 -4.67 -23.48
CA ARG A 149 -3.05 -3.88 -24.41
C ARG A 149 -2.08 -3.07 -25.29
N PRO A 150 -2.20 -3.17 -26.64
CA PRO A 150 -1.27 -2.48 -27.53
C PRO A 150 -1.20 -0.98 -27.24
N SER A 151 0.00 -0.49 -26.98
CA SER A 151 0.27 0.92 -26.70
C SER A 151 1.64 1.31 -27.21
N ARG A 152 1.76 2.51 -27.76
CA ARG A 152 3.03 3.08 -28.21
C ARG A 152 3.92 3.39 -26.99
N GLY A 153 5.20 3.04 -27.09
CA GLY A 153 6.13 3.22 -26.00
C GLY A 153 6.05 2.16 -24.91
N SER A 154 5.27 1.08 -25.12
CA SER A 154 5.16 -0.04 -24.18
C SER A 154 6.43 -0.90 -24.16
N LEU A 155 6.61 -1.68 -23.10
CA LEU A 155 7.70 -2.66 -23.00
C LEU A 155 7.69 -3.65 -24.16
N ALA A 156 6.51 -4.07 -24.62
CA ALA A 156 6.37 -4.97 -25.76
C ALA A 156 6.91 -4.35 -27.05
N GLU A 157 6.68 -3.06 -27.27
CA GLU A 157 7.21 -2.33 -28.45
C GLU A 157 8.75 -2.23 -28.41
N TYR A 158 9.33 -2.24 -27.21
CA TYR A 158 10.79 -2.31 -27.01
C TYR A 158 11.36 -3.73 -26.98
N GLY A 159 10.55 -4.74 -27.31
CA GLY A 159 11.02 -6.12 -27.45
C GLY A 159 11.10 -6.90 -26.13
N VAL A 160 10.43 -6.44 -25.07
CA VAL A 160 10.22 -7.21 -23.84
C VAL A 160 8.98 -8.09 -24.02
N THR A 161 9.06 -9.35 -23.64
CA THR A 161 7.94 -10.27 -23.69
C THR A 161 7.23 -10.34 -22.33
N TYR A 162 5.92 -10.56 -22.36
CA TYR A 162 5.11 -10.73 -21.16
C TYR A 162 4.57 -12.15 -21.07
N ARG A 163 4.61 -12.72 -19.88
CA ARG A 163 4.01 -14.02 -19.55
C ARG A 163 3.22 -13.92 -18.25
N GLN A 164 2.11 -14.62 -18.20
CA GLN A 164 1.23 -14.67 -17.04
C GLN A 164 1.02 -16.11 -16.60
N VAL A 165 0.94 -16.30 -15.29
CA VAL A 165 0.42 -17.51 -14.65
C VAL A 165 -0.73 -17.10 -13.77
N ASP A 166 -1.91 -17.65 -14.01
CA ASP A 166 -3.08 -17.37 -13.21
C ASP A 166 -3.02 -18.11 -11.87
N LEU A 167 -3.72 -17.58 -10.87
CA LEU A 167 -3.90 -18.26 -9.59
C LEU A 167 -4.77 -19.52 -9.81
N LYS A 168 -4.65 -20.47 -8.90
CA LYS A 168 -5.58 -21.60 -8.82
C LYS A 168 -6.98 -21.11 -8.43
N GLU A 169 -7.98 -21.97 -8.59
CA GLU A 169 -9.38 -21.66 -8.23
C GLU A 169 -9.56 -21.26 -6.76
N ASP A 170 -8.71 -21.77 -5.87
CA ASP A 170 -8.69 -21.43 -4.45
C ASP A 170 -7.97 -20.10 -4.12
N GLY A 171 -7.49 -19.38 -5.14
CA GLY A 171 -6.76 -18.12 -5.02
C GLY A 171 -5.29 -18.27 -4.59
N THR A 172 -4.74 -19.47 -4.55
CA THR A 172 -3.33 -19.73 -4.25
C THR A 172 -2.46 -19.71 -5.51
N PHE A 173 -1.14 -19.49 -5.32
CA PHE A 173 -0.17 -19.54 -6.42
C PHE A 173 -0.06 -20.93 -7.02
N ASP A 174 -0.06 -21.03 -8.34
CA ASP A 174 0.26 -22.27 -9.05
C ASP A 174 1.78 -22.42 -9.23
N TYR A 175 2.43 -22.92 -8.19
CA TYR A 175 3.87 -23.14 -8.20
C TYR A 175 4.37 -24.05 -9.32
N ASN A 176 3.55 -25.02 -9.76
CA ASN A 176 3.93 -25.90 -10.86
C ASN A 176 3.94 -25.17 -12.20
N SER A 177 2.94 -24.36 -12.47
CA SER A 177 2.87 -23.55 -13.68
C SER A 177 3.91 -22.43 -13.67
N ILE A 178 4.16 -21.80 -12.52
CA ILE A 178 5.22 -20.79 -12.33
C ILE A 178 6.59 -21.40 -12.66
N ARG A 179 6.90 -22.60 -12.14
CA ARG A 179 8.16 -23.32 -12.44
C ARG A 179 8.35 -23.55 -13.94
N LYS A 180 7.28 -23.93 -14.64
CA LYS A 180 7.32 -24.16 -16.10
C LYS A 180 7.44 -22.86 -16.89
N ALA A 181 6.93 -21.76 -16.37
CA ALA A 181 6.96 -20.47 -17.03
C ALA A 181 8.35 -19.79 -16.95
N ILE A 182 9.08 -19.99 -15.85
CA ILE A 182 10.42 -19.43 -15.67
C ILE A 182 11.38 -20.07 -16.70
N ASN A 183 12.11 -19.23 -17.43
CA ASN A 183 13.05 -19.63 -18.47
C ASN A 183 14.27 -18.66 -18.50
N GLU A 184 15.20 -18.91 -19.44
CA GLU A 184 16.42 -18.11 -19.56
C GLU A 184 16.16 -16.60 -19.76
N LYS A 185 15.06 -16.24 -20.42
CA LYS A 185 14.68 -14.85 -20.69
C LYS A 185 13.96 -14.18 -19.52
N THR A 186 13.43 -14.94 -18.57
CA THR A 186 12.71 -14.39 -17.42
C THR A 186 13.66 -13.55 -16.59
N ARG A 187 13.56 -12.24 -16.71
CA ARG A 187 14.42 -11.26 -16.04
C ARG A 187 13.78 -10.69 -14.79
N LEU A 188 12.45 -10.50 -14.82
CA LEU A 188 11.71 -9.89 -13.72
C LEU A 188 10.41 -10.64 -13.48
N VAL A 189 10.11 -10.87 -12.20
CA VAL A 189 8.83 -11.41 -11.73
C VAL A 189 8.11 -10.28 -10.98
N GLU A 190 6.95 -9.87 -11.50
CA GLU A 190 6.11 -8.83 -10.91
C GLU A 190 5.00 -9.45 -10.08
N ILE A 191 4.89 -9.06 -8.82
CA ILE A 191 3.95 -9.61 -7.84
C ILE A 191 3.06 -8.48 -7.35
N GLN A 192 1.83 -8.40 -7.83
CA GLN A 192 0.83 -7.47 -7.31
C GLN A 192 0.25 -8.01 -6.00
N ARG A 193 0.53 -7.37 -4.87
CA ARG A 193 0.07 -7.79 -3.54
C ARG A 193 -1.42 -7.60 -3.36
N SER A 194 -1.94 -6.41 -3.66
CA SER A 194 -3.35 -6.10 -3.51
C SER A 194 -4.21 -6.79 -4.57
N LYS A 195 -5.47 -7.03 -4.25
CA LYS A 195 -6.41 -7.61 -5.21
C LYS A 195 -6.89 -6.62 -6.29
N GLY A 196 -6.68 -5.31 -6.07
CA GLY A 196 -7.30 -4.30 -6.92
C GLY A 196 -8.82 -4.49 -7.00
N TYR A 197 -9.37 -4.51 -8.20
CA TYR A 197 -10.79 -4.78 -8.45
C TYR A 197 -11.13 -6.29 -8.64
N GLN A 198 -10.13 -7.17 -8.54
CA GLN A 198 -10.32 -8.60 -8.70
C GLN A 198 -11.00 -9.22 -7.46
N THR A 199 -11.64 -10.38 -7.63
CA THR A 199 -12.30 -11.11 -6.53
C THR A 199 -11.35 -12.05 -5.76
N ARG A 200 -10.06 -12.06 -6.08
CA ARG A 200 -9.05 -12.86 -5.39
C ARG A 200 -8.71 -12.28 -4.01
N PRO A 201 -8.12 -13.04 -3.08
CA PRO A 201 -7.57 -12.49 -1.85
C PRO A 201 -6.35 -11.60 -2.11
N SER A 202 -6.05 -10.67 -1.18
CA SER A 202 -4.75 -10.01 -1.12
C SER A 202 -3.74 -10.95 -0.46
N PHE A 203 -2.46 -10.83 -0.83
CA PHE A 203 -1.42 -11.70 -0.29
C PHE A 203 -0.81 -11.12 0.98
N SER A 204 -0.56 -12.00 1.96
CA SER A 204 0.24 -11.65 3.12
C SER A 204 1.72 -11.53 2.74
N VAL A 205 2.50 -10.81 3.57
CA VAL A 205 3.96 -10.72 3.39
C VAL A 205 4.60 -12.11 3.41
N LYS A 206 4.11 -13.00 4.26
CA LYS A 206 4.58 -14.40 4.31
C LYS A 206 4.39 -15.12 2.97
N GLN A 207 3.21 -15.03 2.35
CA GLN A 207 2.94 -15.67 1.06
C GLN A 207 3.84 -15.09 -0.05
N ILE A 208 4.10 -13.78 -0.01
CA ILE A 208 5.03 -13.14 -0.94
C ILE A 208 6.46 -13.67 -0.74
N GLY A 209 6.93 -13.78 0.51
CA GLY A 209 8.25 -14.31 0.82
C GLY A 209 8.42 -15.76 0.38
N GLU A 210 7.40 -16.60 0.58
CA GLU A 210 7.38 -17.99 0.10
C GLU A 210 7.48 -18.06 -1.43
N LEU A 211 6.75 -17.19 -2.15
CA LEU A 211 6.82 -17.11 -3.60
C LEU A 211 8.19 -16.62 -4.08
N ILE A 212 8.74 -15.57 -3.48
CA ILE A 212 10.07 -15.04 -3.81
C ILE A 212 11.13 -16.13 -3.61
N SER A 213 11.12 -16.81 -2.46
CA SER A 213 12.04 -17.90 -2.15
C SER A 213 11.94 -19.04 -3.17
N PHE A 214 10.71 -19.39 -3.58
CA PHE A 214 10.49 -20.40 -4.59
C PHE A 214 11.05 -19.98 -5.96
N VAL A 215 10.76 -18.77 -6.41
CA VAL A 215 11.24 -18.22 -7.68
C VAL A 215 12.77 -18.17 -7.69
N LYS A 216 13.38 -17.65 -6.63
CA LYS A 216 14.83 -17.57 -6.45
C LYS A 216 15.52 -18.95 -6.40
N SER A 217 14.83 -19.98 -5.91
CA SER A 217 15.35 -21.35 -5.94
C SER A 217 15.49 -21.93 -7.37
N ILE A 218 14.73 -21.40 -8.33
CA ILE A 218 14.76 -21.81 -9.73
C ILE A 218 15.73 -20.94 -10.53
N LYS A 219 15.65 -19.62 -10.34
CA LYS A 219 16.46 -18.64 -11.07
C LYS A 219 16.97 -17.57 -10.08
N PRO A 220 18.15 -17.76 -9.49
CA PRO A 220 18.67 -16.90 -8.41
C PRO A 220 18.87 -15.43 -8.81
N ASP A 221 19.18 -15.17 -10.08
CA ASP A 221 19.46 -13.83 -10.62
C ASP A 221 18.20 -13.06 -11.07
N VAL A 222 17.02 -13.68 -11.02
CA VAL A 222 15.77 -13.00 -11.40
C VAL A 222 15.45 -11.88 -10.41
N ILE A 223 14.93 -10.77 -10.90
CA ILE A 223 14.46 -9.66 -10.06
C ILE A 223 13.02 -9.96 -9.64
N CYS A 224 12.74 -9.90 -8.34
CA CYS A 224 11.38 -9.95 -7.83
C CYS A 224 10.95 -8.52 -7.49
N MET A 225 9.95 -8.02 -8.20
CA MET A 225 9.33 -6.71 -7.96
C MET A 225 7.97 -6.92 -7.32
N VAL A 226 7.72 -6.25 -6.21
CA VAL A 226 6.41 -6.30 -5.53
C VAL A 226 5.70 -4.96 -5.68
N ASP A 227 4.56 -4.96 -6.36
CA ASP A 227 3.61 -3.85 -6.27
C ASP A 227 2.88 -3.95 -4.93
N ASN A 228 3.32 -3.14 -3.97
CA ASN A 228 2.81 -3.14 -2.59
C ASN A 228 1.70 -2.10 -2.38
N CYS A 229 1.18 -1.47 -3.42
CA CYS A 229 0.14 -0.45 -3.32
C CYS A 229 -1.08 -0.96 -2.54
N TYR A 230 -1.51 -0.19 -1.53
CA TYR A 230 -2.49 -0.54 -0.49
C TYR A 230 -2.05 -1.62 0.50
N GLY A 231 -0.83 -2.15 0.41
CA GLY A 231 -0.30 -3.14 1.34
C GLY A 231 0.56 -2.56 2.45
N GLU A 232 1.02 -1.32 2.28
CA GLU A 232 1.91 -0.64 3.22
C GLU A 232 1.25 -0.53 4.60
N PHE A 233 1.99 -0.91 5.62
CA PHE A 233 1.56 -0.82 7.04
C PHE A 233 0.33 -1.67 7.41
N VAL A 234 -0.15 -2.55 6.52
CA VAL A 234 -1.24 -3.49 6.83
C VAL A 234 -0.77 -4.61 7.75
N GLU A 235 0.49 -5.00 7.63
CA GLU A 235 1.17 -5.92 8.53
C GLU A 235 2.32 -5.19 9.25
N ARG A 236 2.94 -5.82 10.26
CA ARG A 236 4.09 -5.25 10.98
C ARG A 236 5.40 -5.35 10.19
N ILE A 237 5.46 -6.32 9.28
CA ILE A 237 6.55 -6.53 8.34
C ILE A 237 6.11 -6.18 6.93
N GLU A 238 7.07 -5.89 6.08
CA GLU A 238 6.84 -5.49 4.69
C GLU A 238 7.44 -6.51 3.72
N PRO A 239 7.03 -6.51 2.44
CA PRO A 239 7.65 -7.40 1.44
C PRO A 239 9.16 -7.27 1.31
N THR A 240 9.73 -6.17 1.76
CA THR A 240 11.19 -5.92 1.81
C THR A 240 11.90 -6.63 2.97
N ASP A 241 11.14 -7.20 3.90
CA ASP A 241 11.69 -7.98 5.03
C ASP A 241 11.85 -9.48 4.71
N VAL A 242 11.43 -9.94 3.52
CA VAL A 242 11.35 -11.36 3.15
C VAL A 242 12.03 -11.71 1.85
#